data_7548f04462173fc98ab01a28cfda731f
#
_entry.id   7548f04462173fc98ab01a28cfda731f
#
_cell.length_a   1.000
_cell.length_b   1.000
_cell.length_c   1.000
_cell.angle_alpha   90.00
_cell.angle_beta   90.00
_cell.angle_gamma   90.00
#
_symmetry.space_group_name_H-M   'P 1'
#
loop_
_entity.id
_entity.type
_entity.pdbx_description
1 polymer ?
#
loop_
_entity_poly.entity_id
_entity_poly.type
_entity_poly.pdbx_seq_one_letter_code
_entity_poly.pdbx_strand_id
1 'polypeptide(L)'
;SEAKKKKRDVSLDGVTNVDVPVPETDEEKEALVAKFLDGLRKLLSKENNWTFLQPLMLSLDNCVKCNTCSNACPIYNESGRIEAYRPLFRSDVLRRIVNKYLKPGGKLTAKFTGADIDLNWETVARLAQMSYRCTLCRRCAQTCPMGVDNGLLSREIRKLFSQEMGIAPQELHTDG
;
A
#
# COMPACT_ATOMS: atom_id res chain seq x y z
N SER A 1 4.46 26.89 19.94
CA SER A 1 5.59 26.15 19.37
C SER A 1 5.11 24.72 19.08
N GLU A 2 4.60 24.51 17.86
CA GLU A 2 4.30 23.15 17.38
C GLU A 2 5.62 22.39 17.30
N ALA A 3 5.77 21.40 18.18
CA ALA A 3 6.86 20.45 18.06
C ALA A 3 6.75 19.80 16.68
N LYS A 4 7.70 20.08 15.79
CA LYS A 4 7.81 19.38 14.49
C LYS A 4 7.81 17.89 14.81
N LYS A 5 6.70 17.18 14.49
CA LYS A 5 6.64 15.72 14.63
C LYS A 5 7.85 15.15 13.90
N LYS A 6 8.72 14.45 14.62
CA LYS A 6 9.84 13.74 14.03
C LYS A 6 9.28 12.78 13.01
N LYS A 7 9.60 13.01 11.74
CA LYS A 7 9.26 12.08 10.66
C LYS A 7 10.38 11.06 10.50
N ARG A 8 10.02 9.80 10.36
CA ARG A 8 10.97 8.71 10.16
C ARG A 8 11.26 8.59 8.67
N ASP A 9 12.54 8.62 8.33
CA ASP A 9 12.99 8.16 7.04
C ASP A 9 12.87 6.63 6.99
N VAL A 10 11.90 6.14 6.20
CA VAL A 10 11.66 4.71 6.00
C VAL A 10 12.17 4.31 4.62
N SER A 11 13.39 4.70 4.30
CA SER A 11 14.02 4.30 3.05
C SER A 11 14.56 2.87 3.15
N LEU A 12 14.10 1.97 2.29
CA LEU A 12 14.63 0.59 2.20
C LEU A 12 16.02 0.55 1.55
N ASP A 13 16.33 1.52 0.72
CA ASP A 13 17.56 1.58 -0.09
C ASP A 13 18.26 2.96 -0.08
N GLY A 14 17.76 3.90 0.70
CA GLY A 14 18.32 5.25 0.81
C GLY A 14 18.08 6.17 -0.39
N VAL A 15 17.31 5.75 -1.39
CA VAL A 15 17.13 6.52 -2.63
C VAL A 15 15.90 7.43 -2.60
N THR A 16 14.82 7.03 -1.94
CA THR A 16 13.58 7.84 -1.86
C THR A 16 13.15 7.99 -0.42
N ASN A 17 13.08 9.22 0.05
CA ASN A 17 12.57 9.55 1.37
C ASN A 17 11.08 9.79 1.29
N VAL A 18 10.32 9.08 2.10
CA VAL A 18 8.90 9.28 2.28
C VAL A 18 8.70 9.82 3.69
N ASP A 19 8.02 10.94 3.79
CA ASP A 19 7.74 11.62 5.05
C ASP A 19 6.76 10.80 5.91
N VAL A 20 7.25 9.75 6.55
CA VAL A 20 6.47 8.87 7.42
C VAL A 20 6.53 9.38 8.85
N PRO A 21 5.38 9.59 9.53
CA PRO A 21 5.36 9.95 10.94
C PRO A 21 6.09 8.93 11.81
N VAL A 22 6.81 9.40 12.83
CA VAL A 22 7.39 8.55 13.88
C VAL A 22 6.60 8.77 15.14
N PRO A 23 5.63 7.89 15.45
CA PRO A 23 4.90 7.95 16.72
C PRO A 23 5.83 7.60 17.89
N GLU A 24 5.68 8.33 18.99
CA GLU A 24 6.45 8.10 20.20
C GLU A 24 5.72 7.17 21.17
N THR A 25 4.39 7.14 21.11
CA THR A 25 3.53 6.33 21.96
C THR A 25 2.74 5.27 21.20
N ASP A 26 2.28 4.24 21.90
CA ASP A 26 1.47 3.21 21.30
C ASP A 26 0.07 3.72 20.92
N GLU A 27 -0.47 4.70 21.67
CA GLU A 27 -1.72 5.37 21.33
C GLU A 27 -1.63 6.13 20.00
N GLU A 28 -0.50 6.79 19.75
CA GLU A 28 -0.26 7.46 18.47
C GLU A 28 -0.17 6.47 17.30
N LYS A 29 0.46 5.30 17.51
CA LYS A 29 0.53 4.22 16.50
C LYS A 29 -0.87 3.71 16.19
N GLU A 30 -1.68 3.43 17.20
CA GLU A 30 -3.06 2.97 17.03
C GLU A 30 -3.92 4.00 16.30
N ALA A 31 -3.79 5.28 16.64
CA ALA A 31 -4.49 6.37 15.97
C ALA A 31 -4.12 6.47 14.48
N LEU A 32 -2.84 6.30 14.13
CA LEU A 32 -2.38 6.30 12.75
C LEU A 32 -2.89 5.07 11.97
N VAL A 33 -2.90 3.90 12.60
CA VAL A 33 -3.47 2.68 12.01
C VAL A 33 -4.98 2.83 11.80
N ALA A 34 -5.71 3.39 12.75
CA ALA A 34 -7.14 3.68 12.60
C ALA A 34 -7.40 4.66 11.45
N LYS A 35 -6.61 5.72 11.34
CA LYS A 35 -6.68 6.68 10.23
C LYS A 35 -6.41 6.02 8.87
N PHE A 36 -5.45 5.11 8.80
CA PHE A 36 -5.19 4.31 7.60
C PHE A 36 -6.39 3.45 7.22
N LEU A 37 -7.00 2.74 8.19
CA LEU A 37 -8.18 1.90 7.94
C LEU A 37 -9.38 2.73 7.47
N ASP A 38 -9.59 3.92 8.03
CA ASP A 38 -10.66 4.82 7.60
C ASP A 38 -10.41 5.33 6.17
N GLY A 39 -9.19 5.70 5.85
CA GLY A 39 -8.79 6.05 4.48
C GLY A 39 -9.00 4.88 3.51
N LEU A 40 -8.68 3.65 3.94
CA LEU A 40 -8.90 2.46 3.13
C LEU A 40 -10.39 2.16 2.91
N ARG A 41 -11.25 2.38 3.92
CA ARG A 41 -12.71 2.28 3.75
C ARG A 41 -13.23 3.29 2.73
N LYS A 42 -12.75 4.54 2.78
CA LYS A 42 -13.08 5.55 1.77
C LYS A 42 -12.63 5.14 0.37
N LEU A 43 -11.38 4.65 0.25
CA LEU A 43 -10.81 4.19 -1.02
C LEU A 43 -11.65 3.06 -1.64
N LEU A 44 -12.22 2.19 -0.80
CA LEU A 44 -13.06 1.06 -1.22
C LEU A 44 -14.57 1.36 -1.20
N SER A 45 -14.96 2.64 -1.06
CA SER A 45 -16.35 3.06 -1.11
C SER A 45 -16.73 3.60 -2.48
N LYS A 46 -17.96 3.28 -2.90
CA LYS A 46 -18.51 3.76 -4.18
C LYS A 46 -18.63 5.29 -4.25
N GLU A 47 -18.92 5.91 -3.12
CA GLU A 47 -19.13 7.35 -3.01
C GLU A 47 -17.83 8.15 -3.22
N ASN A 48 -16.72 7.63 -2.70
CA ASN A 48 -15.44 8.33 -2.70
C ASN A 48 -14.51 7.89 -3.83
N ASN A 49 -14.74 6.73 -4.44
CA ASN A 49 -13.87 6.18 -5.50
C ASN A 49 -14.65 5.56 -6.65
N TRP A 50 -15.66 6.27 -7.14
CA TRP A 50 -16.53 5.77 -8.21
C TRP A 50 -15.76 5.26 -9.43
N THR A 51 -14.80 6.01 -9.91
CA THR A 51 -14.10 5.73 -11.18
C THR A 51 -13.20 4.51 -11.11
N PHE A 52 -12.50 4.32 -9.99
CA PHE A 52 -11.45 3.29 -9.88
C PHE A 52 -11.80 2.15 -8.93
N LEU A 53 -12.95 2.20 -8.27
CA LEU A 53 -13.36 1.18 -7.30
C LEU A 53 -13.40 -0.20 -7.94
N GLN A 54 -14.10 -0.36 -9.07
CA GLN A 54 -14.29 -1.66 -9.69
C GLN A 54 -12.97 -2.26 -10.21
N PRO A 55 -12.13 -1.54 -10.99
CA PRO A 55 -10.81 -2.06 -11.37
C PRO A 55 -9.90 -2.34 -10.17
N LEU A 56 -10.02 -1.57 -9.08
CA LEU A 56 -9.26 -1.80 -7.86
C LEU A 56 -9.70 -3.12 -7.19
N MET A 57 -11.00 -3.33 -7.03
CA MET A 57 -11.55 -4.56 -6.44
C MET A 57 -11.19 -5.79 -7.28
N LEU A 58 -11.32 -5.71 -8.62
CA LEU A 58 -10.90 -6.79 -9.51
C LEU A 58 -9.41 -7.11 -9.35
N SER A 59 -8.56 -6.09 -9.24
CA SER A 59 -7.13 -6.27 -9.03
C SER A 59 -6.81 -6.88 -7.67
N LEU A 60 -7.61 -6.63 -6.65
CA LEU A 60 -7.47 -7.27 -5.35
C LEU A 60 -7.94 -8.73 -5.35
N ASP A 61 -9.04 -9.03 -6.02
CA ASP A 61 -9.69 -10.35 -5.92
C ASP A 61 -9.14 -11.37 -6.94
N ASN A 62 -8.75 -10.95 -8.15
CA ASN A 62 -8.38 -11.86 -9.25
C ASN A 62 -6.94 -12.38 -9.20
N CYS A 63 -6.12 -11.96 -8.26
CA CYS A 63 -4.72 -12.36 -8.21
C CYS A 63 -4.55 -13.82 -7.77
N VAL A 64 -4.07 -14.67 -8.68
CA VAL A 64 -3.77 -16.09 -8.44
C VAL A 64 -2.32 -16.34 -7.96
N LYS A 65 -1.57 -15.29 -7.65
CA LYS A 65 -0.20 -15.35 -7.12
C LYS A 65 0.81 -16.09 -8.04
N CYS A 66 0.60 -16.07 -9.34
CA CYS A 66 1.47 -16.75 -10.33
C CYS A 66 2.86 -16.11 -10.51
N ASN A 67 3.09 -14.92 -9.96
CA ASN A 67 4.37 -14.20 -9.97
C ASN A 67 4.83 -13.64 -11.34
N THR A 68 4.08 -13.80 -12.41
CA THR A 68 4.44 -13.29 -13.76
C THR A 68 4.74 -11.79 -13.75
N CYS A 69 3.99 -11.01 -12.96
CA CYS A 69 4.19 -9.58 -12.80
C CYS A 69 5.57 -9.19 -12.23
N SER A 70 6.19 -10.06 -11.45
CA SER A 70 7.52 -9.81 -10.86
C SER A 70 8.61 -9.82 -11.93
N ASN A 71 8.55 -10.74 -12.88
CA ASN A 71 9.53 -10.84 -13.96
C ASN A 71 9.49 -9.61 -14.89
N ALA A 72 8.32 -8.99 -15.04
CA ALA A 72 8.13 -7.80 -15.86
C ALA A 72 8.48 -6.48 -15.13
N CYS A 73 8.71 -6.53 -13.82
CA CYS A 73 8.93 -5.32 -13.03
C CYS A 73 10.40 -4.88 -13.08
N PRO A 74 10.71 -3.68 -13.65
CA PRO A 74 12.09 -3.20 -13.69
C PRO A 74 12.65 -2.95 -12.29
N ILE A 75 11.85 -2.39 -11.38
CA ILE A 75 12.30 -2.10 -10.01
C ILE A 75 12.69 -3.39 -9.28
N TYR A 76 11.92 -4.46 -9.42
CA TYR A 76 12.25 -5.74 -8.83
C TYR A 76 13.54 -6.33 -9.43
N ASN A 77 13.69 -6.30 -10.74
CA ASN A 77 14.86 -6.86 -11.43
C ASN A 77 16.14 -6.10 -11.09
N GLU A 78 16.10 -4.75 -11.16
CA GLU A 78 17.27 -3.90 -10.90
C GLU A 78 17.65 -3.84 -9.41
N SER A 79 16.74 -4.12 -8.50
CA SER A 79 17.01 -4.19 -7.06
C SER A 79 17.81 -5.43 -6.62
N GLY A 80 18.18 -6.31 -7.54
CA GLY A 80 18.72 -7.63 -7.19
C GLY A 80 17.64 -8.60 -6.72
N ARG A 81 16.40 -8.41 -7.15
CA ARG A 81 15.23 -9.22 -6.85
C ARG A 81 14.83 -9.23 -5.37
N ILE A 82 14.94 -8.08 -4.72
CA ILE A 82 14.49 -7.91 -3.34
C ILE A 82 12.97 -8.16 -3.27
N GLU A 83 12.56 -9.10 -2.42
CA GLU A 83 11.17 -9.57 -2.29
C GLU A 83 10.16 -8.43 -2.06
N ALA A 84 10.52 -7.44 -1.23
CA ALA A 84 9.67 -6.28 -0.93
C ALA A 84 9.31 -5.44 -2.17
N TYR A 85 10.10 -5.51 -3.24
CA TYR A 85 9.86 -4.75 -4.47
C TYR A 85 8.98 -5.47 -5.49
N ARG A 86 8.60 -6.71 -5.23
CA ARG A 86 7.64 -7.41 -6.08
C ARG A 86 6.32 -6.66 -6.18
N PRO A 87 5.75 -6.51 -7.37
CA PRO A 87 4.39 -5.99 -7.52
C PRO A 87 3.37 -6.78 -6.72
N LEU A 88 3.50 -8.11 -6.72
CA LEU A 88 2.66 -9.03 -5.96
C LEU A 88 2.72 -8.78 -4.44
N PHE A 89 3.87 -8.43 -3.90
CA PHE A 89 4.03 -8.23 -2.45
C PHE A 89 3.13 -7.10 -1.94
N ARG A 90 3.11 -5.95 -2.62
CA ARG A 90 2.25 -4.81 -2.25
C ARG A 90 0.77 -5.16 -2.31
N SER A 91 0.36 -5.81 -3.39
CA SER A 91 -1.04 -6.20 -3.58
C SER A 91 -1.47 -7.28 -2.59
N ASP A 92 -0.59 -8.21 -2.22
CA ASP A 92 -0.89 -9.25 -1.25
C ASP A 92 -1.05 -8.68 0.16
N VAL A 93 -0.18 -7.77 0.58
CA VAL A 93 -0.31 -7.07 1.87
C VAL A 93 -1.64 -6.34 1.95
N LEU A 94 -1.99 -5.54 0.93
CA LEU A 94 -3.26 -4.82 0.90
C LEU A 94 -4.46 -5.77 0.90
N ARG A 95 -4.42 -6.84 0.12
CA ARG A 95 -5.47 -7.86 0.06
C ARG A 95 -5.71 -8.52 1.41
N ARG A 96 -4.64 -8.88 2.13
CA ARG A 96 -4.74 -9.46 3.48
C ARG A 96 -5.38 -8.48 4.46
N ILE A 97 -4.98 -7.21 4.42
CA ILE A 97 -5.58 -6.17 5.26
C ILE A 97 -7.09 -6.03 4.97
N VAL A 98 -7.47 -5.92 3.69
CA VAL A 98 -8.87 -5.82 3.28
C VAL A 98 -9.67 -7.04 3.74
N ASN A 99 -9.15 -8.24 3.51
CA ASN A 99 -9.86 -9.47 3.87
C ASN A 99 -10.02 -9.65 5.37
N LYS A 100 -9.00 -9.28 6.18
CA LYS A 100 -9.05 -9.44 7.63
C LYS A 100 -9.83 -8.34 8.34
N TYR A 101 -9.68 -7.09 7.93
CA TYR A 101 -10.16 -5.93 8.70
C TYR A 101 -11.39 -5.24 8.11
N LEU A 102 -11.64 -5.39 6.81
CA LEU A 102 -12.77 -4.74 6.14
C LEU A 102 -13.92 -5.68 5.77
N LYS A 103 -13.63 -6.95 5.46
CA LYS A 103 -14.71 -7.90 5.13
C LYS A 103 -15.41 -8.43 6.39
N PRO A 104 -16.73 -8.60 6.36
CA PRO A 104 -17.49 -9.20 7.46
C PRO A 104 -16.93 -10.58 7.82
N GLY A 105 -16.72 -10.86 9.12
CA GLY A 105 -16.15 -12.13 9.59
C GLY A 105 -14.67 -12.34 9.27
N GLY A 106 -14.00 -11.37 8.64
CA GLY A 106 -12.62 -11.50 8.19
C GLY A 106 -11.63 -11.87 9.29
N LYS A 107 -11.79 -11.35 10.50
CA LYS A 107 -10.93 -11.67 11.66
C LYS A 107 -11.01 -13.16 12.05
N LEU A 108 -12.19 -13.77 11.94
CA LEU A 108 -12.40 -15.19 12.26
C LEU A 108 -11.83 -16.10 11.18
N THR A 109 -11.98 -15.71 9.91
CA THR A 109 -11.59 -16.51 8.75
C THR A 109 -10.14 -16.29 8.31
N ALA A 110 -9.48 -15.24 8.81
CA ALA A 110 -8.14 -14.84 8.35
C ALA A 110 -7.10 -15.96 8.43
N LYS A 111 -7.12 -16.76 9.51
CA LYS A 111 -6.18 -17.87 9.69
C LYS A 111 -6.36 -18.98 8.63
N PHE A 112 -7.61 -19.23 8.22
CA PHE A 112 -7.93 -20.26 7.23
C PHE A 112 -7.74 -19.76 5.78
N THR A 113 -7.93 -18.46 5.54
CA THR A 113 -7.86 -17.87 4.20
C THR A 113 -6.46 -17.35 3.85
N GLY A 114 -5.47 -17.50 4.73
CA GLY A 114 -4.13 -16.94 4.54
C GLY A 114 -4.08 -15.42 4.58
N ALA A 115 -5.13 -14.78 5.11
CA ALA A 115 -5.20 -13.33 5.30
C ALA A 115 -4.67 -12.88 6.67
N ASP A 116 -4.05 -13.79 7.43
CA ASP A 116 -3.52 -13.45 8.75
C ASP A 116 -2.31 -12.52 8.60
N ILE A 117 -2.52 -11.27 8.97
CA ILE A 117 -1.52 -10.20 8.98
C ILE A 117 -1.76 -9.33 10.20
N ASP A 118 -0.70 -8.97 10.90
CA ASP A 118 -0.77 -8.00 11.98
C ASP A 118 -0.67 -6.60 11.40
N LEU A 119 -1.75 -5.84 11.56
CA LEU A 119 -1.81 -4.46 11.15
C LEU A 119 -1.29 -3.58 12.28
N ASN A 120 -0.04 -3.24 12.19
CA ASN A 120 0.66 -2.29 13.04
C ASN A 120 1.20 -1.13 12.22
N TRP A 121 1.72 -0.10 12.90
CA TRP A 121 2.24 1.07 12.23
C TRP A 121 3.41 0.75 11.29
N GLU A 122 4.28 -0.19 11.65
CA GLU A 122 5.41 -0.62 10.83
C GLU A 122 4.94 -1.22 9.51
N THR A 123 3.88 -2.01 9.52
CA THR A 123 3.28 -2.59 8.29
C THR A 123 2.72 -1.49 7.39
N VAL A 124 2.02 -0.51 7.97
CA VAL A 124 1.45 0.64 7.24
C VAL A 124 2.56 1.50 6.65
N ALA A 125 3.60 1.82 7.44
CA ALA A 125 4.74 2.61 7.00
C ALA A 125 5.51 1.95 5.84
N ARG A 126 5.71 0.63 5.92
CA ARG A 126 6.32 -0.14 4.83
C ARG A 126 5.46 -0.17 3.58
N LEU A 127 4.14 -0.29 3.72
CA LEU A 127 3.23 -0.25 2.57
C LEU A 127 3.30 1.11 1.86
N ALA A 128 3.36 2.21 2.61
CA ALA A 128 3.55 3.55 2.07
C ALA A 128 4.84 3.60 1.24
N GLN A 129 5.97 3.23 1.84
CA GLN A 129 7.27 3.25 1.18
C GLN A 129 7.28 2.40 -0.10
N MET A 130 6.79 1.15 -0.04
CA MET A 130 6.74 0.26 -1.20
C MET A 130 5.85 0.80 -2.32
N SER A 131 4.79 1.51 -1.99
CA SER A 131 3.91 2.12 -3.00
C SER A 131 4.64 3.20 -3.79
N TYR A 132 5.49 3.99 -3.12
CA TYR A 132 6.27 5.06 -3.76
C TYR A 132 7.49 4.54 -4.54
N ARG A 133 7.91 3.30 -4.33
CA ARG A 133 8.95 2.66 -5.17
C ARG A 133 8.44 2.26 -6.55
N CYS A 134 7.16 2.13 -6.74
CA CYS A 134 6.58 1.80 -8.04
C CYS A 134 6.70 2.97 -9.01
N THR A 135 7.23 2.76 -10.20
CA THR A 135 7.29 3.79 -11.26
C THR A 135 5.96 3.98 -12.00
N LEU A 136 4.92 3.24 -11.63
CA LEU A 136 3.60 3.24 -12.29
C LEU A 136 3.64 2.91 -13.80
N CYS A 137 4.67 2.22 -14.27
CA CYS A 137 4.84 1.88 -15.69
C CYS A 137 3.83 0.84 -16.20
N ARG A 138 3.08 0.17 -15.34
CA ARG A 138 2.03 -0.83 -15.63
C ARG A 138 2.47 -2.05 -16.45
N ARG A 139 3.75 -2.32 -16.62
CA ARG A 139 4.24 -3.55 -17.28
C ARG A 139 3.69 -4.81 -16.59
N CYS A 140 3.56 -4.78 -15.28
CA CYS A 140 2.95 -5.87 -14.50
C CYS A 140 1.49 -6.14 -14.88
N ALA A 141 0.72 -5.12 -15.27
CA ALA A 141 -0.66 -5.28 -15.74
C ALA A 141 -0.70 -5.89 -17.14
N GLN A 142 0.20 -5.46 -18.02
CA GLN A 142 0.25 -5.97 -19.41
C GLN A 142 0.61 -7.46 -19.49
N THR A 143 1.39 -7.96 -18.53
CA THR A 143 1.82 -9.37 -18.50
C THR A 143 0.93 -10.25 -17.64
N CYS A 144 -0.04 -9.67 -16.90
CA CYS A 144 -0.88 -10.42 -16.00
C CYS A 144 -1.97 -11.20 -16.75
N PRO A 145 -2.00 -12.54 -16.70
CA PRO A 145 -3.04 -13.33 -17.38
C PRO A 145 -4.44 -13.13 -16.78
N MET A 146 -4.51 -12.62 -15.53
CA MET A 146 -5.77 -12.38 -14.82
C MET A 146 -6.22 -10.92 -14.83
N GLY A 147 -5.54 -10.05 -15.59
CA GLY A 147 -5.88 -8.64 -15.68
C GLY A 147 -5.65 -7.82 -14.41
N VAL A 148 -4.81 -8.28 -13.49
CA VAL A 148 -4.46 -7.55 -12.25
C VAL A 148 -3.54 -6.39 -12.57
N ASP A 149 -3.93 -5.19 -12.15
CA ASP A 149 -3.14 -3.98 -12.33
C ASP A 149 -2.49 -3.52 -11.01
N ASN A 150 -1.26 -4.00 -10.75
CA ASN A 150 -0.49 -3.59 -9.58
C ASN A 150 -0.02 -2.11 -9.67
N GLY A 151 0.04 -1.53 -10.85
CA GLY A 151 0.31 -0.09 -11.03
C GLY A 151 -0.86 0.74 -10.53
N LEU A 152 -2.09 0.37 -10.88
CA LEU A 152 -3.30 0.98 -10.35
C LEU A 152 -3.37 0.85 -8.82
N LEU A 153 -3.13 -0.35 -8.28
CA LEU A 153 -3.07 -0.58 -6.84
C LEU A 153 -2.08 0.38 -6.16
N SER A 154 -0.86 0.50 -6.69
CA SER A 154 0.15 1.39 -6.13
C SER A 154 -0.27 2.86 -6.18
N ARG A 155 -0.93 3.29 -7.25
CA ARG A 155 -1.45 4.65 -7.39
C ARG A 155 -2.55 4.95 -6.35
N GLU A 156 -3.50 4.04 -6.18
CA GLU A 156 -4.59 4.21 -5.24
C GLU A 156 -4.10 4.18 -3.77
N ILE A 157 -3.11 3.35 -3.47
CA ILE A 157 -2.45 3.36 -2.16
C ILE A 157 -1.76 4.71 -1.90
N ARG A 158 -1.04 5.27 -2.89
CA ARG A 158 -0.42 6.61 -2.76
C ARG A 158 -1.47 7.68 -2.52
N LYS A 159 -2.60 7.63 -3.25
CA LYS A 159 -3.72 8.56 -3.05
C LYS A 159 -4.21 8.51 -1.60
N LEU A 160 -4.38 7.32 -1.02
CA LEU A 160 -4.74 7.15 0.38
C LEU A 160 -3.70 7.82 1.30
N PHE A 161 -2.42 7.49 1.12
CA PHE A 161 -1.37 8.03 1.98
C PHE A 161 -1.23 9.54 1.87
N SER A 162 -1.26 10.10 0.67
CA SER A 162 -1.12 11.54 0.47
C SER A 162 -2.36 12.32 0.95
N GLN A 163 -3.55 11.90 0.58
CA GLN A 163 -4.79 12.64 0.85
C GLN A 163 -5.30 12.44 2.27
N GLU A 164 -5.27 11.21 2.79
CA GLU A 164 -5.85 10.91 4.10
C GLU A 164 -4.82 11.02 5.24
N MET A 165 -3.55 10.78 4.96
CA MET A 165 -2.51 10.72 6.00
C MET A 165 -1.41 11.79 5.86
N GLY A 166 -1.37 12.54 4.76
CA GLY A 166 -0.33 13.53 4.50
C GLY A 166 1.08 12.93 4.35
N ILE A 167 1.16 11.68 3.89
CA ILE A 167 2.42 10.96 3.69
C ILE A 167 2.76 10.93 2.21
N ALA A 168 3.79 11.68 1.83
CA ALA A 168 4.31 11.72 0.45
C ALA A 168 5.82 12.03 0.49
N PRO A 169 6.57 11.76 -0.59
CA PRO A 169 7.94 12.21 -0.73
C PRO A 169 8.06 13.72 -0.61
N GLN A 170 9.14 14.21 0.02
CA GLN A 170 9.33 15.65 0.25
C GLN A 170 9.31 16.46 -1.05
N GLU A 171 9.84 15.88 -2.12
CA GLU A 171 9.88 16.51 -3.45
C GLU A 171 8.48 16.77 -4.04
N LEU A 172 7.44 16.12 -3.50
CA LEU A 172 6.05 16.34 -3.90
C LEU A 172 5.31 17.36 -3.01
N HIS A 173 5.92 17.80 -1.93
CA HIS A 173 5.45 18.91 -1.10
C HIS A 173 5.90 20.25 -1.69
N THR A 174 5.63 20.50 -2.95
CA THR A 174 5.87 21.81 -3.54
C THR A 174 4.86 22.79 -2.99
N ASP A 175 5.35 23.87 -2.44
CA ASP A 175 4.53 25.03 -2.08
C ASP A 175 3.82 25.52 -3.34
N GLY A 176 2.54 25.18 -3.47
CA GLY A 176 1.68 25.63 -4.54
C GLY A 176 1.18 27.03 -4.27
#